data_ec4b382089438fd2c92477cc491c428a
#
_entry.id   ec4b382089438fd2c92477cc491c428a
#
_cell.length_a   1.000
_cell.length_b   1.000
_cell.length_c   1.000
_cell.angle_alpha   90.00
_cell.angle_beta   90.00
_cell.angle_gamma   90.00
#
_symmetry.space_group_name_H-M   'P 1'
#
loop_
_entity.id
_entity.type
_entity.pdbx_description
1 polymer ?
#
loop_
_entity_poly.entity_id
_entity_poly.type
_entity_poly.pdbx_seq_one_letter_code
_entity_poly.pdbx_strand_id
1 'polypeptide(L)'
;MSIPVIKRPVDGALLMWDLGFKVFPCNPNTRVPAKGIKWKDWALNATRKNVLDYGTANPLSNWAVYPEPTGNSVVDVDNKKGKQGSSELQRLQQENSDLPDTITVKTPSGGYHFYFTGAIPSTVDRIAPGVDTKSIGGYVVAPGSRIDDRMYELVAGPVVPADQLPAIPKWFVESIPPHEVPTIEGVIPEGERNSMMASIAGTLRRRGLNYESILGALRSANEHQSDIPLPDSELIHIASQIVKYEPAQAIAASDFMNTDPLHTFKARDIDATSIPARNWIMQDRYIGGFISGIIAPGGVGKSAITMLDAFAVATGKDLTGSPVTRPGNVWLYNTEDPSDEL
;
A
#
# COMPACT_ATOMS: atom_id res chain seq x y z
N MET A 1 4.05 10.54 28.27
CA MET A 1 5.54 10.45 28.27
C MET A 1 6.09 11.72 27.65
N SER A 2 7.24 12.22 28.16
CA SER A 2 7.90 13.38 27.54
C SER A 2 8.49 13.00 26.19
N ILE A 3 8.40 13.88 25.20
CA ILE A 3 8.99 13.69 23.89
C ILE A 3 10.52 13.63 24.05
N PRO A 4 11.20 12.57 23.53
CA PRO A 4 12.64 12.44 23.66
C PRO A 4 13.38 13.53 22.86
N VAL A 5 14.44 14.07 23.41
CA VAL A 5 15.29 15.05 22.72
C VAL A 5 16.21 14.33 21.75
N ILE A 6 16.00 14.54 20.46
CA ILE A 6 16.82 13.99 19.39
C ILE A 6 17.88 15.03 18.98
N LYS A 7 19.17 14.69 19.12
CA LYS A 7 20.27 15.60 18.80
C LYS A 7 20.95 15.30 17.48
N ARG A 8 21.12 14.03 17.15
CA ARG A 8 21.81 13.55 15.95
C ARG A 8 20.84 12.74 15.06
N PRO A 9 21.06 12.69 13.76
CA PRO A 9 20.22 11.89 12.86
C PRO A 9 20.12 10.41 13.27
N VAL A 10 21.24 9.81 13.74
CA VAL A 10 21.26 8.42 14.19
C VAL A 10 20.42 8.20 15.45
N ASP A 11 20.31 9.19 16.34
CA ASP A 11 19.49 9.04 17.57
C ASP A 11 18.01 8.90 17.20
N GLY A 12 17.56 9.65 16.19
CA GLY A 12 16.20 9.52 15.65
C GLY A 12 15.97 8.19 14.93
N ALA A 13 16.95 7.74 14.16
CA ALA A 13 16.88 6.43 13.51
C ALA A 13 16.79 5.28 14.53
N LEU A 14 17.59 5.34 15.61
CA LEU A 14 17.56 4.36 16.68
C LEU A 14 16.21 4.39 17.43
N LEU A 15 15.68 5.58 17.70
CA LEU A 15 14.35 5.70 18.28
C LEU A 15 13.30 5.00 17.40
N MET A 16 13.25 5.31 16.11
CA MET A 16 12.28 4.70 15.20
C MET A 16 12.51 3.19 15.08
N TRP A 17 13.77 2.75 15.08
CA TRP A 17 14.10 1.32 15.09
C TRP A 17 13.63 0.62 16.38
N ASP A 18 13.85 1.24 17.55
CA ASP A 18 13.44 0.71 18.87
C ASP A 18 11.90 0.66 18.99
N LEU A 19 11.17 1.53 18.28
CA LEU A 19 9.71 1.48 18.13
C LEU A 19 9.24 0.41 17.14
N GLY A 20 10.13 -0.32 16.49
CA GLY A 20 9.83 -1.41 15.58
C GLY A 20 9.82 -1.04 14.10
N PHE A 21 9.99 0.24 13.75
CA PHE A 21 10.06 0.64 12.35
C PHE A 21 11.34 0.16 11.64
N LYS A 22 11.26 -0.01 10.35
CA LYS A 22 12.41 -0.28 9.49
C LYS A 22 13.04 1.04 9.06
N VAL A 23 14.37 1.15 9.24
CA VAL A 23 15.10 2.38 8.90
C VAL A 23 16.28 2.09 7.98
N PHE A 24 16.70 3.11 7.22
CA PHE A 24 17.88 3.03 6.37
C PHE A 24 18.56 4.38 6.22
N PRO A 25 19.89 4.41 5.93
CA PRO A 25 20.64 5.65 5.81
C PRO A 25 20.38 6.35 4.47
N CYS A 26 20.39 7.68 4.52
CA CYS A 26 20.34 8.57 3.37
C CYS A 26 21.62 9.42 3.28
N ASN A 27 21.91 9.95 2.11
CA ASN A 27 23.01 10.89 1.94
C ASN A 27 22.80 12.14 2.83
N PRO A 28 23.88 12.75 3.34
CA PRO A 28 23.80 13.99 4.10
C PRO A 28 23.03 15.08 3.36
N ASN A 29 22.23 15.85 4.09
CA ASN A 29 21.45 16.97 3.55
C ASN A 29 20.49 16.59 2.40
N THR A 30 20.11 15.32 2.26
CA THR A 30 19.19 14.85 1.22
C THR A 30 18.14 13.90 1.80
N ARG A 31 17.17 13.53 0.97
CA ARG A 31 16.19 12.48 1.22
C ARG A 31 16.53 11.20 0.44
N VAL A 32 17.63 11.21 -0.31
CA VAL A 32 18.04 10.13 -1.22
C VAL A 32 18.77 9.05 -0.41
N PRO A 33 18.45 7.77 -0.59
CA PRO A 33 19.19 6.66 0.04
C PRO A 33 20.70 6.79 -0.14
N ALA A 34 21.47 6.38 0.85
CA ALA A 34 22.93 6.51 0.82
C ALA A 34 23.53 5.76 -0.36
N LYS A 35 24.53 6.37 -1.01
CA LYS A 35 25.18 5.79 -2.20
C LYS A 35 25.75 4.40 -1.88
N GLY A 36 25.46 3.44 -2.76
CA GLY A 36 25.91 2.05 -2.61
C GLY A 36 25.04 1.20 -1.67
N ILE A 37 24.03 1.79 -1.04
CA ILE A 37 23.07 1.06 -0.18
C ILE A 37 21.84 0.67 -1.00
N LYS A 38 21.57 -0.63 -1.07
CA LYS A 38 20.27 -1.15 -1.49
C LYS A 38 19.29 -0.95 -0.33
N TRP A 39 18.61 0.17 -0.32
CA TRP A 39 17.89 0.66 0.85
C TRP A 39 16.79 -0.28 1.37
N LYS A 40 16.08 -0.99 0.48
CA LYS A 40 15.08 -1.97 0.90
C LYS A 40 15.73 -3.15 1.62
N ASP A 41 16.79 -3.70 1.03
CA ASP A 41 17.54 -4.82 1.63
C ASP A 41 18.13 -4.42 2.97
N TRP A 42 18.70 -3.20 3.05
CA TRP A 42 19.17 -2.65 4.31
C TRP A 42 18.05 -2.56 5.35
N ALA A 43 16.94 -1.90 5.02
CA ALA A 43 15.83 -1.69 5.93
C ALA A 43 15.26 -2.99 6.49
N LEU A 44 15.20 -4.04 5.67
CA LEU A 44 14.66 -5.34 6.08
C LEU A 44 15.64 -6.15 6.95
N ASN A 45 16.96 -6.06 6.69
CA ASN A 45 17.95 -6.96 7.27
C ASN A 45 18.89 -6.29 8.30
N ALA A 46 18.91 -4.96 8.40
CA ALA A 46 19.75 -4.27 9.36
C ALA A 46 19.33 -4.58 10.81
N THR A 47 20.33 -4.77 11.66
CA THR A 47 20.14 -4.86 13.10
C THR A 47 20.31 -3.48 13.75
N ARG A 48 19.88 -3.33 15.01
CA ARG A 48 20.13 -2.11 15.79
C ARG A 48 21.60 -1.72 15.81
N LYS A 49 22.49 -2.72 15.89
CA LYS A 49 23.93 -2.51 15.84
C LYS A 49 24.39 -1.93 14.52
N ASN A 50 23.85 -2.43 13.38
CA ASN A 50 24.17 -1.89 12.07
C ASN A 50 23.77 -0.41 11.95
N VAL A 51 22.60 -0.02 12.48
CA VAL A 51 22.14 1.37 12.50
C VAL A 51 23.11 2.25 13.31
N LEU A 52 23.50 1.79 14.52
CA LEU A 52 24.42 2.52 15.39
C LEU A 52 25.81 2.65 14.76
N ASP A 53 26.38 1.56 14.26
CA ASP A 53 27.73 1.51 13.68
C ASP A 53 27.81 2.42 12.44
N TYR A 54 26.83 2.31 11.55
CA TYR A 54 26.77 3.17 10.34
C TYR A 54 26.64 4.64 10.70
N GLY A 55 25.73 4.99 11.63
CA GLY A 55 25.53 6.37 12.05
C GLY A 55 26.71 6.96 12.80
N THR A 56 27.48 6.12 13.51
CA THR A 56 28.72 6.53 14.18
C THR A 56 29.82 6.80 13.15
N ALA A 57 29.98 5.94 12.16
CA ALA A 57 30.95 6.11 11.08
C ALA A 57 30.57 7.25 10.12
N ASN A 58 29.27 7.58 9.99
CA ASN A 58 28.75 8.59 9.08
C ASN A 58 27.80 9.57 9.84
N PRO A 59 28.32 10.41 10.74
CA PRO A 59 27.51 11.20 11.67
C PRO A 59 26.60 12.26 11.00
N LEU A 60 26.87 12.63 9.77
CA LEU A 60 26.08 13.58 8.99
C LEU A 60 25.01 12.89 8.10
N SER A 61 25.00 11.57 8.03
CA SER A 61 23.99 10.84 7.25
C SER A 61 22.60 11.12 7.78
N ASN A 62 21.69 11.44 6.88
CA ASN A 62 20.27 11.42 7.18
C ASN A 62 19.77 9.96 7.24
N TRP A 63 18.57 9.79 7.76
CA TRP A 63 17.91 8.51 7.88
C TRP A 63 16.47 8.59 7.37
N ALA A 64 15.96 7.47 6.92
CA ALA A 64 14.57 7.35 6.51
C ALA A 64 13.89 6.16 7.20
N VAL A 65 12.57 6.27 7.32
CA VAL A 65 11.67 5.22 7.84
C VAL A 65 10.93 4.60 6.66
N TYR A 66 10.94 3.27 6.60
CA TYR A 66 10.18 2.46 5.65
C TYR A 66 8.98 1.83 6.37
N PRO A 67 7.76 2.37 6.25
CA PRO A 67 6.62 1.96 7.06
C PRO A 67 5.96 0.66 6.58
N GLU A 68 6.02 0.33 5.28
CA GLU A 68 5.36 -0.83 4.68
C GLU A 68 5.62 -2.16 5.40
N PRO A 69 6.88 -2.55 5.73
CA PRO A 69 7.15 -3.86 6.34
C PRO A 69 6.58 -4.05 7.73
N THR A 70 6.17 -2.96 8.37
CA THR A 70 5.56 -2.96 9.71
C THR A 70 4.04 -2.79 9.67
N GLY A 71 3.46 -2.79 8.47
CA GLY A 71 2.02 -2.58 8.30
C GLY A 71 1.55 -1.17 8.63
N ASN A 72 2.47 -0.19 8.56
CA ASN A 72 2.20 1.21 8.89
C ASN A 72 2.08 2.08 7.63
N SER A 73 1.54 3.25 7.82
CA SER A 73 1.50 4.35 6.85
C SER A 73 1.81 5.68 7.51
N VAL A 74 2.22 6.63 6.68
CA VAL A 74 2.48 8.01 7.10
C VAL A 74 1.67 8.95 6.20
N VAL A 75 0.90 9.84 6.82
CA VAL A 75 0.32 11.00 6.13
C VAL A 75 1.42 12.06 6.08
N ASP A 76 1.86 12.38 4.87
CA ASP A 76 2.93 13.34 4.57
C ASP A 76 2.31 14.65 4.08
N VAL A 77 2.46 15.70 4.87
CA VAL A 77 1.88 17.02 4.63
C VAL A 77 2.97 17.99 4.23
N ASP A 78 2.90 18.48 3.02
CA ASP A 78 3.90 19.37 2.42
C ASP A 78 3.40 20.82 2.31
N ASN A 79 4.20 21.76 2.84
CA ASN A 79 3.95 23.21 2.77
C ASN A 79 5.00 23.94 1.91
N LYS A 80 5.48 23.33 0.83
CA LYS A 80 6.54 23.87 -0.04
C LYS A 80 6.05 24.07 -1.48
N LYS A 81 6.75 24.89 -2.24
CA LYS A 81 6.48 25.12 -3.68
C LYS A 81 5.03 25.56 -3.96
N GLY A 82 4.46 26.43 -3.12
CA GLY A 82 3.11 26.93 -3.26
C GLY A 82 2.00 26.00 -2.74
N LYS A 83 2.34 24.80 -2.26
CA LYS A 83 1.39 23.90 -1.62
C LYS A 83 1.10 24.33 -0.19
N GLN A 84 -0.14 24.20 0.23
CA GLN A 84 -0.63 24.52 1.58
C GLN A 84 -1.24 23.25 2.22
N GLY A 85 -0.47 22.17 2.24
CA GLY A 85 -0.95 20.88 2.70
C GLY A 85 -1.54 20.89 4.12
N SER A 86 -1.02 21.75 5.03
CA SER A 86 -1.59 21.88 6.37
C SER A 86 -3.00 22.48 6.35
N SER A 87 -3.28 23.46 5.50
CA SER A 87 -4.62 24.03 5.32
C SER A 87 -5.58 23.04 4.68
N GLU A 88 -5.09 22.27 3.69
CA GLU A 88 -5.87 21.20 3.05
C GLU A 88 -6.20 20.08 4.03
N LEU A 89 -5.24 19.64 4.83
CA LEU A 89 -5.51 18.64 5.87
C LEU A 89 -6.53 19.17 6.88
N GLN A 90 -6.40 20.43 7.32
CA GLN A 90 -7.37 21.05 8.23
C GLN A 90 -8.78 21.09 7.64
N ARG A 91 -8.92 21.42 6.35
CA ARG A 91 -10.21 21.36 5.63
C ARG A 91 -10.79 19.94 5.64
N LEU A 92 -9.98 18.94 5.30
CA LEU A 92 -10.40 17.54 5.30
C LEU A 92 -10.87 17.08 6.70
N GLN A 93 -10.18 17.52 7.76
CA GLN A 93 -10.56 17.22 9.15
C GLN A 93 -11.88 17.89 9.54
N GLN A 94 -12.11 19.13 9.11
CA GLN A 94 -13.37 19.85 9.36
C GLN A 94 -14.57 19.17 8.66
N GLU A 95 -14.34 18.61 7.48
CA GLU A 95 -15.35 17.89 6.70
C GLU A 95 -15.67 16.49 7.25
N ASN A 96 -14.75 15.90 8.04
CA ASN A 96 -14.85 14.53 8.52
C ASN A 96 -14.68 14.43 10.04
N SER A 97 -13.44 14.29 10.50
CA SER A 97 -13.06 14.28 11.92
C SER A 97 -11.55 14.51 12.03
N ASP A 98 -11.09 14.93 13.20
CA ASP A 98 -9.67 15.08 13.47
C ASP A 98 -8.90 13.79 13.31
N LEU A 99 -7.63 13.90 12.91
CA LEU A 99 -6.70 12.79 13.00
C LEU A 99 -6.48 12.43 14.48
N PRO A 100 -6.44 11.15 14.84
CA PRO A 100 -6.12 10.75 16.21
C PRO A 100 -4.68 11.15 16.58
N ASP A 101 -4.44 11.40 17.87
CA ASP A 101 -3.11 11.69 18.39
C ASP A 101 -2.13 10.56 18.04
N THR A 102 -1.06 10.91 17.34
CA THR A 102 -0.06 9.95 16.86
C THR A 102 1.32 10.56 16.83
N ILE A 103 2.34 9.73 16.61
CA ILE A 103 3.72 10.20 16.37
C ILE A 103 3.68 11.25 15.26
N THR A 104 4.10 12.47 15.59
CA THR A 104 4.08 13.61 14.66
C THR A 104 5.47 14.20 14.54
N VAL A 105 5.98 14.22 13.31
CA VAL A 105 7.29 14.80 12.97
C VAL A 105 7.09 16.03 12.10
N LYS A 106 7.57 17.19 12.57
CA LYS A 106 7.58 18.43 11.78
C LYS A 106 8.72 18.39 10.77
N THR A 107 8.44 18.71 9.53
CA THR A 107 9.44 18.72 8.46
C THR A 107 10.16 20.07 8.35
N PRO A 108 11.38 20.11 7.77
CA PRO A 108 12.12 21.36 7.52
C PRO A 108 11.35 22.42 6.70
N SER A 109 10.40 22.00 5.89
CA SER A 109 9.55 22.89 5.07
C SER A 109 8.31 23.38 5.79
N GLY A 110 8.13 23.05 7.08
CA GLY A 110 6.98 23.44 7.89
C GLY A 110 5.75 22.55 7.70
N GLY A 111 5.88 21.43 7.03
CA GLY A 111 4.87 20.39 6.96
C GLY A 111 5.00 19.36 8.08
N TYR A 112 4.32 18.20 7.95
CA TYR A 112 4.25 17.19 9.00
C TYR A 112 4.19 15.78 8.44
N HIS A 113 4.75 14.81 9.19
CA HIS A 113 4.52 13.39 9.03
C HIS A 113 3.70 12.88 10.22
N PHE A 114 2.56 12.26 9.96
CA PHE A 114 1.70 11.61 10.97
C PHE A 114 1.73 10.10 10.73
N TYR A 115 2.06 9.32 11.76
CA TYR A 115 2.28 7.88 11.65
C TYR A 115 1.06 7.08 12.14
N PHE A 116 0.63 6.07 11.37
CA PHE A 116 -0.56 5.26 11.67
C PHE A 116 -0.31 3.77 11.42
N THR A 117 -1.11 2.90 12.05
CA THR A 117 -1.26 1.52 11.60
C THR A 117 -2.20 1.45 10.40
N GLY A 118 -1.99 0.43 9.55
CA GLY A 118 -2.71 0.22 8.31
C GLY A 118 -1.84 0.53 7.09
N ALA A 119 -1.54 -0.49 6.28
CA ALA A 119 -0.81 -0.32 5.03
C ALA A 119 -1.77 0.18 3.94
N ILE A 120 -1.45 1.31 3.32
CA ILE A 120 -2.23 1.93 2.24
C ILE A 120 -1.33 2.28 1.06
N PRO A 121 -1.85 2.47 -0.15
CA PRO A 121 -1.04 2.92 -1.28
C PRO A 121 -0.32 4.23 -0.99
N SER A 122 0.94 4.36 -1.43
CA SER A 122 1.60 5.67 -1.45
C SER A 122 1.01 6.56 -2.54
N THR A 123 0.74 7.82 -2.20
CA THR A 123 0.16 8.80 -3.13
C THR A 123 1.05 10.03 -3.25
N VAL A 124 0.86 10.80 -4.31
CA VAL A 124 1.43 12.13 -4.50
C VAL A 124 0.35 13.03 -5.08
N ASP A 125 -0.05 14.08 -4.33
CA ASP A 125 -1.06 15.08 -4.71
C ASP A 125 -2.43 14.49 -5.16
N ARG A 126 -2.77 13.29 -4.68
CA ARG A 126 -4.01 12.61 -5.10
C ARG A 126 -5.17 12.81 -4.13
N ILE A 127 -4.89 13.04 -2.86
CA ILE A 127 -5.89 13.26 -1.81
C ILE A 127 -6.29 14.73 -1.79
N ALA A 128 -5.29 15.59 -1.64
CA ALA A 128 -5.40 17.04 -1.78
C ALA A 128 -3.99 17.61 -2.07
N PRO A 129 -3.88 18.84 -2.60
CA PRO A 129 -2.58 19.45 -2.86
C PRO A 129 -1.70 19.52 -1.62
N GLY A 130 -0.59 18.78 -1.61
CA GLY A 130 0.34 18.70 -0.49
C GLY A 130 -0.08 17.76 0.64
N VAL A 131 -1.08 16.90 0.44
CA VAL A 131 -1.46 15.83 1.37
C VAL A 131 -1.26 14.48 0.68
N ASP A 132 -0.21 13.80 1.09
CA ASP A 132 0.27 12.56 0.50
C ASP A 132 0.22 11.41 1.51
N THR A 133 0.35 10.19 1.03
CA THR A 133 0.61 9.01 1.85
C THR A 133 1.93 8.37 1.49
N LYS A 134 2.61 7.81 2.47
CA LYS A 134 3.82 7.01 2.29
C LYS A 134 3.66 5.72 3.06
N SER A 135 3.56 4.62 2.34
CA SER A 135 3.49 3.26 2.88
C SER A 135 4.04 2.28 1.85
N ILE A 136 3.19 1.62 1.05
CA ILE A 136 3.60 0.63 0.06
C ILE A 136 4.56 1.27 -0.95
N GLY A 137 5.80 0.78 -0.96
CA GLY A 137 6.88 1.28 -1.84
C GLY A 137 7.43 2.66 -1.49
N GLY A 138 6.88 3.34 -0.49
CA GLY A 138 7.28 4.68 -0.07
C GLY A 138 8.09 4.71 1.22
N TYR A 139 8.74 5.85 1.50
CA TYR A 139 9.43 6.12 2.76
C TYR A 139 9.34 7.60 3.12
N VAL A 140 9.61 7.91 4.39
CA VAL A 140 9.72 9.29 4.90
C VAL A 140 11.06 9.48 5.61
N VAL A 141 11.50 10.73 5.71
CA VAL A 141 12.74 11.05 6.44
C VAL A 141 12.49 10.94 7.95
N ALA A 142 13.41 10.28 8.65
CA ALA A 142 13.35 10.06 10.08
C ALA A 142 13.61 11.34 10.89
N PRO A 143 13.05 11.48 12.11
CA PRO A 143 13.35 12.59 13.00
C PRO A 143 14.87 12.64 13.31
N GLY A 144 15.39 13.85 13.55
CA GLY A 144 16.81 14.10 13.74
C GLY A 144 17.60 14.35 12.45
N SER A 145 17.10 13.89 11.30
CA SER A 145 17.68 14.20 9.98
C SER A 145 17.56 15.69 9.63
N ARG A 146 18.43 16.18 8.74
CA ARG A 146 18.51 17.61 8.43
C ARG A 146 18.50 17.87 6.91
N ILE A 147 17.82 18.94 6.53
CA ILE A 147 17.87 19.54 5.18
C ILE A 147 18.07 21.06 5.35
N ASP A 148 19.08 21.62 4.72
CA ASP A 148 19.42 23.02 4.80
C ASP A 148 19.48 23.52 6.25
N ASP A 149 20.22 22.79 7.11
CA ASP A 149 20.40 23.00 8.54
C ASP A 149 19.12 22.93 9.40
N ARG A 150 17.96 22.75 8.82
CA ARG A 150 16.69 22.53 9.52
C ARG A 150 16.43 21.06 9.75
N MET A 151 15.95 20.72 10.93
CA MET A 151 15.77 19.34 11.36
C MET A 151 14.35 18.85 11.15
N TYR A 152 14.20 17.56 10.91
CA TYR A 152 12.95 16.83 11.12
C TYR A 152 12.76 16.64 12.62
N GLU A 153 11.77 17.28 13.21
CA GLU A 153 11.57 17.35 14.64
C GLU A 153 10.39 16.49 15.10
N LEU A 154 10.61 15.60 16.04
CA LEU A 154 9.52 14.91 16.73
C LEU A 154 8.83 15.92 17.65
N VAL A 155 7.60 16.35 17.33
CA VAL A 155 6.92 17.46 18.00
C VAL A 155 5.72 17.07 18.83
N ALA A 156 5.07 15.94 18.53
CA ALA A 156 3.87 15.53 19.25
C ALA A 156 3.64 14.00 19.19
N GLY A 157 2.71 13.53 19.98
CA GLY A 157 2.12 12.20 19.96
C GLY A 157 2.65 11.25 21.02
N PRO A 158 1.94 10.13 21.21
CA PRO A 158 2.41 9.03 22.03
C PRO A 158 3.60 8.38 21.35
N VAL A 159 4.75 8.31 22.03
CA VAL A 159 5.92 7.54 21.55
C VAL A 159 5.71 6.09 21.96
N VAL A 160 5.03 5.34 21.12
CA VAL A 160 4.63 3.94 21.31
C VAL A 160 5.15 3.07 20.17
N PRO A 161 5.26 1.74 20.36
CA PRO A 161 5.60 0.81 19.30
C PRO A 161 4.72 0.97 18.05
N ALA A 162 5.31 0.67 16.88
CA ALA A 162 4.69 0.85 15.58
C ALA A 162 3.33 0.11 15.43
N ASP A 163 3.19 -1.04 16.08
CA ASP A 163 1.98 -1.86 16.12
C ASP A 163 0.90 -1.34 17.11
N GLN A 164 1.26 -0.39 17.98
CA GLN A 164 0.37 0.24 18.95
C GLN A 164 -0.09 1.65 18.54
N LEU A 165 0.31 2.11 17.37
CA LEU A 165 -0.18 3.38 16.82
C LEU A 165 -1.67 3.30 16.52
N PRO A 166 -2.40 4.42 16.54
CA PRO A 166 -3.79 4.44 16.10
C PRO A 166 -3.90 4.00 14.63
N ALA A 167 -5.05 3.40 14.30
CA ALA A 167 -5.34 3.10 12.91
C ALA A 167 -5.56 4.40 12.12
N ILE A 168 -5.14 4.40 10.84
CA ILE A 168 -5.46 5.51 9.95
C ILE A 168 -6.99 5.63 9.83
N PRO A 169 -7.57 6.84 9.96
CA PRO A 169 -9.02 7.02 9.91
C PRO A 169 -9.63 6.50 8.59
N LYS A 170 -10.78 5.86 8.70
CA LYS A 170 -11.48 5.29 7.55
C LYS A 170 -11.78 6.34 6.48
N TRP A 171 -12.24 7.53 6.89
CA TRP A 171 -12.52 8.63 5.98
C TRP A 171 -11.27 9.05 5.17
N PHE A 172 -10.08 8.99 5.78
CA PHE A 172 -8.83 9.32 5.10
C PHE A 172 -8.50 8.28 4.02
N VAL A 173 -8.70 6.98 4.33
CA VAL A 173 -8.52 5.90 3.34
C VAL A 173 -9.50 6.03 2.18
N GLU A 174 -10.76 6.36 2.49
CA GLU A 174 -11.83 6.57 1.50
C GLU A 174 -11.59 7.83 0.63
N SER A 175 -10.81 8.79 1.13
CA SER A 175 -10.39 9.96 0.35
C SER A 175 -9.30 9.66 -0.69
N ILE A 176 -8.69 8.47 -0.66
CA ILE A 176 -7.69 8.08 -1.65
C ILE A 176 -8.43 7.68 -2.93
N PRO A 177 -8.33 8.47 -4.02
CA PRO A 177 -9.03 8.12 -5.24
C PRO A 177 -8.52 6.77 -5.78
N PRO A 178 -9.41 5.95 -6.39
CA PRO A 178 -9.00 4.71 -7.03
C PRO A 178 -7.83 4.96 -7.98
N HIS A 179 -6.94 3.99 -8.09
CA HIS A 179 -5.84 4.07 -9.06
C HIS A 179 -6.43 3.94 -10.47
N GLU A 180 -6.80 5.07 -11.06
CA GLU A 180 -7.09 5.11 -12.48
C GLU A 180 -5.79 4.81 -13.22
N VAL A 181 -5.74 3.68 -13.90
CA VAL A 181 -4.71 3.45 -14.93
C VAL A 181 -5.11 4.39 -16.07
N PRO A 182 -4.27 5.38 -16.44
CA PRO A 182 -4.59 6.26 -17.54
C PRO A 182 -4.84 5.40 -18.78
N THR A 183 -6.07 5.29 -19.22
CA THR A 183 -6.40 4.75 -20.54
C THR A 183 -6.07 5.85 -21.55
N ILE A 184 -5.25 5.52 -22.53
CA ILE A 184 -4.97 6.42 -23.64
C ILE A 184 -6.16 6.34 -24.58
N GLU A 185 -7.18 7.14 -24.32
CA GLU A 185 -8.29 7.36 -25.24
C GLU A 185 -8.01 8.64 -26.03
N GLY A 186 -7.54 8.50 -27.27
CA GLY A 186 -7.27 9.62 -28.16
C GLY A 186 -5.83 10.13 -28.13
N VAL A 187 -5.66 11.43 -28.39
CA VAL A 187 -4.37 12.08 -28.56
C VAL A 187 -3.87 12.65 -27.21
N ILE A 188 -2.63 12.38 -26.85
CA ILE A 188 -2.00 12.88 -25.63
C ILE A 188 -1.65 14.37 -25.80
N PRO A 189 -2.20 15.28 -24.99
CA PRO A 189 -1.97 16.71 -25.13
C PRO A 189 -0.54 17.11 -24.72
N GLU A 190 -0.09 18.26 -25.21
CA GLU A 190 1.29 18.74 -25.04
C GLU A 190 1.78 18.76 -23.59
N GLY A 191 0.95 19.16 -22.63
CA GLY A 191 1.32 19.24 -21.21
C GLY A 191 1.43 17.89 -20.47
N GLU A 192 0.92 16.80 -21.04
CA GLU A 192 0.79 15.48 -20.38
C GLU A 192 1.71 14.40 -20.95
N ARG A 193 2.40 14.70 -22.06
CA ARG A 193 3.22 13.71 -22.78
C ARG A 193 4.26 13.01 -21.92
N ASN A 194 5.05 13.77 -21.18
CA ASN A 194 6.13 13.22 -20.33
C ASN A 194 5.58 12.30 -19.24
N SER A 195 4.51 12.70 -18.57
CA SER A 195 3.88 11.90 -17.52
C SER A 195 3.24 10.63 -18.08
N MET A 196 2.62 10.71 -19.24
CA MET A 196 2.01 9.57 -19.90
C MET A 196 3.07 8.58 -20.40
N MET A 197 4.13 9.05 -21.07
CA MET A 197 5.24 8.20 -21.51
C MET A 197 5.93 7.52 -20.32
N ALA A 198 6.13 8.24 -19.21
CA ALA A 198 6.68 7.63 -17.98
C ALA A 198 5.73 6.57 -17.38
N SER A 199 4.42 6.77 -17.44
CA SER A 199 3.40 5.81 -17.00
C SER A 199 3.42 4.53 -17.84
N ILE A 200 3.46 4.67 -19.17
CA ILE A 200 3.60 3.54 -20.11
C ILE A 200 4.87 2.76 -19.79
N ALA A 201 6.02 3.45 -19.74
CA ALA A 201 7.31 2.84 -19.45
C ALA A 201 7.30 2.09 -18.10
N GLY A 202 6.74 2.69 -17.05
CA GLY A 202 6.61 2.09 -15.74
C GLY A 202 5.73 0.84 -15.74
N THR A 203 4.65 0.84 -16.53
CA THR A 203 3.77 -0.33 -16.67
C THR A 203 4.48 -1.48 -17.37
N LEU A 204 5.19 -1.19 -18.46
CA LEU A 204 5.96 -2.17 -19.21
C LEU A 204 7.12 -2.73 -18.37
N ARG A 205 7.78 -1.87 -17.60
CA ARG A 205 8.87 -2.30 -16.70
C ARG A 205 8.37 -3.22 -15.59
N ARG A 206 7.23 -2.90 -14.98
CA ARG A 206 6.60 -3.80 -13.99
C ARG A 206 6.30 -5.19 -14.57
N ARG A 207 6.01 -5.29 -15.86
CA ARG A 207 5.81 -6.56 -16.58
C ARG A 207 7.12 -7.23 -17.01
N GLY A 208 8.28 -6.69 -16.64
CA GLY A 208 9.57 -7.29 -16.89
C GLY A 208 10.24 -6.92 -18.22
N LEU A 209 9.67 -5.99 -19.00
CA LEU A 209 10.26 -5.60 -20.28
C LEU A 209 11.63 -4.92 -20.08
N ASN A 210 12.55 -5.18 -20.98
CA ASN A 210 13.88 -4.58 -21.01
C ASN A 210 13.86 -3.18 -21.65
N TYR A 211 15.01 -2.51 -21.63
CA TYR A 211 15.19 -1.17 -22.17
C TYR A 211 14.71 -1.02 -23.61
N GLU A 212 15.16 -1.91 -24.50
CA GLU A 212 14.87 -1.83 -25.95
C GLU A 212 13.37 -1.97 -26.22
N SER A 213 12.70 -2.90 -25.53
CA SER A 213 11.27 -3.10 -25.67
C SER A 213 10.45 -1.91 -25.14
N ILE A 214 10.89 -1.32 -24.03
CA ILE A 214 10.26 -0.12 -23.46
C ILE A 214 10.45 1.07 -24.41
N LEU A 215 11.67 1.32 -24.87
CA LEU A 215 11.97 2.44 -25.78
C LEU A 215 11.19 2.30 -27.11
N GLY A 216 11.12 1.09 -27.67
CA GLY A 216 10.33 0.82 -28.88
C GLY A 216 8.84 1.14 -28.69
N ALA A 217 8.24 0.73 -27.56
CA ALA A 217 6.86 1.02 -27.24
C ALA A 217 6.62 2.54 -27.04
N LEU A 218 7.55 3.23 -26.37
CA LEU A 218 7.46 4.68 -26.18
C LEU A 218 7.53 5.43 -27.51
N ARG A 219 8.42 5.05 -28.43
CA ARG A 219 8.49 5.66 -29.77
C ARG A 219 7.21 5.49 -30.53
N SER A 220 6.64 4.29 -30.53
CA SER A 220 5.37 4.01 -31.19
C SER A 220 4.22 4.82 -30.58
N ALA A 221 4.09 4.85 -29.26
CA ALA A 221 3.05 5.64 -28.60
C ALA A 221 3.23 7.15 -28.86
N ASN A 222 4.45 7.65 -28.82
CA ASN A 222 4.78 9.05 -29.06
C ASN A 222 4.44 9.50 -30.49
N GLU A 223 4.72 8.66 -31.48
CA GLU A 223 4.43 8.95 -32.90
C GLU A 223 2.93 8.93 -33.22
N HIS A 224 2.19 7.97 -32.65
CA HIS A 224 0.81 7.72 -33.08
C HIS A 224 -0.24 8.31 -32.12
N GLN A 225 0.15 8.66 -30.89
CA GLN A 225 -0.79 9.09 -29.85
C GLN A 225 -0.46 10.45 -29.23
N SER A 226 0.63 11.13 -29.63
CA SER A 226 0.94 12.49 -29.15
C SER A 226 0.53 13.53 -30.20
N ASP A 227 -0.11 14.61 -29.76
CA ASP A 227 -0.46 15.74 -30.61
C ASP A 227 0.81 16.35 -31.25
N ILE A 228 1.81 16.63 -30.41
CA ILE A 228 3.15 17.04 -30.84
C ILE A 228 4.14 16.03 -30.22
N PRO A 229 4.80 15.16 -31.01
CA PRO A 229 5.71 14.16 -30.47
C PRO A 229 6.85 14.75 -29.63
N LEU A 230 7.22 14.08 -28.55
CA LEU A 230 8.43 14.41 -27.77
C LEU A 230 9.70 14.12 -28.59
N PRO A 231 10.78 14.86 -28.37
CA PRO A 231 12.08 14.53 -28.91
C PRO A 231 12.54 13.12 -28.47
N ASP A 232 13.20 12.36 -29.36
CA ASP A 232 13.67 11.00 -29.07
C ASP A 232 14.61 10.96 -27.86
N SER A 233 15.39 12.03 -27.63
CA SER A 233 16.23 12.16 -26.44
C SER A 233 15.45 12.12 -25.12
N GLU A 234 14.23 12.62 -25.08
CA GLU A 234 13.36 12.54 -23.90
C GLU A 234 12.83 11.13 -23.68
N LEU A 235 12.45 10.43 -24.73
CA LEU A 235 12.03 9.02 -24.67
C LEU A 235 13.16 8.12 -24.18
N ILE A 236 14.38 8.32 -24.70
CA ILE A 236 15.61 7.67 -24.25
C ILE A 236 15.83 7.94 -22.76
N HIS A 237 15.69 9.21 -22.34
CA HIS A 237 15.82 9.58 -20.94
C HIS A 237 14.80 8.85 -20.06
N ILE A 238 13.51 8.89 -20.42
CA ILE A 238 12.44 8.20 -19.69
C ILE A 238 12.74 6.70 -19.60
N ALA A 239 13.02 6.03 -20.71
CA ALA A 239 13.31 4.61 -20.73
C ALA A 239 14.52 4.26 -19.85
N SER A 240 15.61 5.04 -19.94
CA SER A 240 16.82 4.82 -19.14
C SER A 240 16.63 5.03 -17.64
N GLN A 241 15.73 5.91 -17.22
CA GLN A 241 15.37 6.06 -15.80
C GLN A 241 14.51 4.91 -15.31
N ILE A 242 13.53 4.51 -16.10
CA ILE A 242 12.57 3.48 -15.71
C ILE A 242 13.22 2.09 -15.59
N VAL A 243 14.19 1.74 -16.43
CA VAL A 243 14.86 0.42 -16.34
C VAL A 243 15.73 0.26 -15.10
N LYS A 244 16.06 1.34 -14.40
CA LYS A 244 16.77 1.29 -13.12
C LYS A 244 15.90 0.69 -11.99
N TYR A 245 14.57 0.73 -12.15
CA TYR A 245 13.66 0.05 -11.23
C TYR A 245 13.65 -1.43 -11.55
N GLU A 246 13.68 -2.26 -10.51
CA GLU A 246 13.46 -3.70 -10.70
C GLU A 246 12.05 -3.93 -11.24
N PRO A 247 11.85 -4.91 -12.16
CA PRO A 247 10.53 -5.36 -12.53
C PRO A 247 9.76 -5.68 -11.24
N ALA A 248 8.46 -5.35 -11.19
CA ALA A 248 7.64 -5.97 -10.16
C ALA A 248 7.91 -7.48 -10.30
N GLN A 249 8.29 -8.13 -9.22
CA GLN A 249 8.26 -9.58 -9.21
C GLN A 249 6.86 -9.94 -9.66
N ALA A 250 6.74 -10.43 -10.91
CA ALA A 250 5.55 -11.15 -11.26
C ALA A 250 5.43 -12.17 -10.14
N ILE A 251 4.30 -12.16 -9.44
CA ILE A 251 3.88 -13.33 -8.72
C ILE A 251 3.81 -14.37 -9.85
N ALA A 252 4.91 -15.07 -10.06
CA ALA A 252 4.98 -16.07 -11.08
C ALA A 252 3.89 -17.06 -10.72
N ALA A 253 3.23 -17.66 -11.72
CA ALA A 253 2.36 -18.79 -11.44
C ALA A 253 3.09 -19.87 -10.61
N SER A 254 4.45 -19.86 -10.62
CA SER A 254 5.33 -20.58 -9.70
C SER A 254 5.28 -20.14 -8.25
N ASP A 255 4.88 -18.88 -7.93
CA ASP A 255 4.77 -18.43 -6.54
C ASP A 255 3.41 -18.84 -5.94
N PHE A 256 2.45 -19.21 -6.78
CA PHE A 256 1.28 -20.00 -6.39
C PHE A 256 1.58 -21.51 -6.33
N MET A 257 2.62 -21.95 -6.98
CA MET A 257 3.24 -23.25 -6.74
C MET A 257 4.28 -23.02 -5.64
N ASN A 258 3.79 -23.01 -4.41
CA ASN A 258 4.65 -23.11 -3.25
C ASN A 258 5.63 -24.27 -3.52
N THR A 259 6.90 -23.96 -3.75
CA THR A 259 7.95 -24.95 -4.02
C THR A 259 8.44 -25.62 -2.73
N ASP A 260 7.71 -25.50 -1.65
CA ASP A 260 7.82 -26.51 -0.62
C ASP A 260 7.58 -27.86 -1.30
N PRO A 261 8.50 -28.81 -1.17
CA PRO A 261 8.33 -30.11 -1.79
C PRO A 261 6.94 -30.58 -1.38
N LEU A 262 6.09 -30.83 -2.39
CA LEU A 262 4.75 -31.34 -2.16
C LEU A 262 4.88 -32.45 -1.13
N HIS A 263 4.47 -32.20 0.10
CA HIS A 263 4.38 -33.21 1.13
C HIS A 263 3.30 -34.20 0.66
N THR A 264 3.72 -35.08 -0.24
CA THR A 264 2.86 -36.16 -0.69
C THR A 264 2.81 -37.22 0.41
N PHE A 265 1.63 -37.44 0.93
CA PHE A 265 1.34 -38.56 1.81
C PHE A 265 0.43 -39.53 1.04
N LYS A 266 0.59 -40.82 1.32
CA LYS A 266 -0.31 -41.80 0.76
C LYS A 266 -1.64 -41.70 1.50
N ALA A 267 -2.76 -41.71 0.78
CA ALA A 267 -4.09 -41.59 1.39
C ALA A 267 -4.31 -42.68 2.48
N ARG A 268 -3.67 -43.81 2.38
CA ARG A 268 -3.71 -44.89 3.38
C ARG A 268 -3.02 -44.54 4.71
N ASP A 269 -2.13 -43.55 4.71
CA ASP A 269 -1.36 -43.15 5.89
C ASP A 269 -2.10 -42.03 6.68
N ILE A 270 -3.27 -41.61 6.17
CA ILE A 270 -4.14 -40.62 6.85
C ILE A 270 -5.06 -41.39 7.80
N ASP A 271 -4.96 -41.09 9.08
CA ASP A 271 -5.96 -41.51 10.04
C ASP A 271 -7.26 -40.71 9.82
N ALA A 272 -8.25 -41.34 9.19
CA ALA A 272 -9.53 -40.69 8.90
C ALA A 272 -10.25 -40.17 10.16
N THR A 273 -9.94 -40.72 11.34
CA THR A 273 -10.52 -40.25 12.61
C THR A 273 -9.88 -38.96 13.10
N SER A 274 -8.69 -38.62 12.64
CA SER A 274 -7.99 -37.37 12.95
C SER A 274 -8.49 -36.17 12.13
N ILE A 275 -9.24 -36.40 11.05
CA ILE A 275 -9.78 -35.33 10.20
C ILE A 275 -11.00 -34.71 10.92
N PRO A 276 -10.94 -33.43 11.31
CA PRO A 276 -12.05 -32.79 11.97
C PRO A 276 -13.27 -32.74 11.02
N ALA A 277 -14.44 -33.03 11.57
CA ALA A 277 -15.70 -32.91 10.81
C ALA A 277 -15.83 -31.47 10.27
N ARG A 278 -16.30 -31.32 9.03
CA ARG A 278 -16.54 -30.01 8.44
C ARG A 278 -17.58 -29.25 9.25
N ASN A 279 -17.29 -27.99 9.55
CA ASN A 279 -18.19 -27.11 10.27
C ASN A 279 -19.29 -26.58 9.33
N TRP A 280 -20.22 -27.46 8.93
CA TRP A 280 -21.33 -27.07 8.07
C TRP A 280 -22.27 -26.07 8.75
N ILE A 281 -22.69 -25.05 8.03
CA ILE A 281 -23.84 -24.19 8.35
C ILE A 281 -25.08 -24.82 7.69
N MET A 282 -24.96 -25.15 6.43
CA MET A 282 -25.97 -25.88 5.66
C MET A 282 -25.23 -26.94 4.86
N GLN A 283 -25.64 -28.19 5.02
CA GLN A 283 -24.93 -29.34 4.48
C GLN A 283 -24.78 -29.26 2.97
N ASP A 284 -23.59 -29.58 2.48
CA ASP A 284 -23.18 -29.59 1.07
C ASP A 284 -23.22 -28.23 0.36
N ARG A 285 -23.47 -27.12 1.07
CA ARG A 285 -23.54 -25.76 0.52
C ARG A 285 -22.64 -24.77 1.22
N TYR A 286 -22.81 -24.60 2.54
CA TYR A 286 -22.12 -23.55 3.30
C TYR A 286 -21.32 -24.11 4.47
N ILE A 287 -20.03 -23.79 4.51
CA ILE A 287 -19.11 -24.17 5.59
C ILE A 287 -18.75 -22.94 6.39
N GLY A 288 -18.84 -23.00 7.71
CA GLY A 288 -18.46 -21.90 8.59
C GLY A 288 -16.98 -21.54 8.47
N GLY A 289 -16.71 -20.25 8.22
CA GLY A 289 -15.36 -19.72 8.03
C GLY A 289 -14.84 -19.74 6.59
N PHE A 290 -15.65 -20.17 5.61
CA PHE A 290 -15.27 -20.19 4.19
C PHE A 290 -16.24 -19.37 3.35
N ILE A 291 -15.75 -18.86 2.22
CA ILE A 291 -16.56 -18.18 1.22
C ILE A 291 -17.12 -19.24 0.27
N SER A 292 -18.44 -19.23 0.05
CA SER A 292 -19.11 -20.04 -0.95
C SER A 292 -19.61 -19.16 -2.09
N GLY A 293 -19.48 -19.59 -3.34
CA GLY A 293 -19.90 -18.85 -4.52
C GLY A 293 -20.84 -19.64 -5.40
N ILE A 294 -21.91 -19.01 -5.90
CA ILE A 294 -22.78 -19.54 -6.95
C ILE A 294 -22.48 -18.84 -8.26
N ILE A 295 -21.95 -19.55 -9.24
CA ILE A 295 -21.58 -19.01 -10.53
C ILE A 295 -22.47 -19.63 -11.62
N ALA A 296 -23.24 -18.77 -12.30
CA ALA A 296 -24.12 -19.19 -13.39
C ALA A 296 -24.43 -17.99 -14.31
N PRO A 297 -24.89 -18.20 -15.57
CA PRO A 297 -25.35 -17.15 -16.44
C PRO A 297 -26.48 -16.30 -15.83
N GLY A 298 -26.76 -15.10 -16.41
CA GLY A 298 -27.86 -14.27 -16.01
C GLY A 298 -29.22 -14.97 -16.21
N GLY A 299 -30.23 -14.64 -15.38
CA GLY A 299 -31.62 -15.10 -15.54
C GLY A 299 -31.91 -16.54 -15.15
N VAL A 300 -30.95 -17.30 -14.58
CA VAL A 300 -31.14 -18.71 -14.21
C VAL A 300 -31.58 -18.94 -12.76
N GLY A 301 -31.97 -17.90 -12.04
CA GLY A 301 -32.51 -17.99 -10.67
C GLY A 301 -31.47 -18.00 -9.53
N LYS A 302 -30.25 -17.46 -9.74
CA LYS A 302 -29.22 -17.35 -8.68
C LYS A 302 -29.73 -16.63 -7.44
N SER A 303 -30.36 -15.46 -7.62
CA SER A 303 -30.89 -14.66 -6.51
C SER A 303 -31.97 -15.44 -5.74
N ALA A 304 -32.87 -16.13 -6.44
CA ALA A 304 -33.93 -16.93 -5.83
C ALA A 304 -33.39 -18.05 -4.98
N ILE A 305 -32.36 -18.81 -5.45
CA ILE A 305 -31.76 -19.89 -4.67
C ILE A 305 -31.00 -19.33 -3.46
N THR A 306 -30.32 -18.20 -3.62
CA THR A 306 -29.59 -17.54 -2.52
C THR A 306 -30.53 -17.06 -1.43
N MET A 307 -31.69 -16.46 -1.80
CA MET A 307 -32.74 -16.08 -0.85
C MET A 307 -33.32 -17.29 -0.13
N LEU A 308 -33.62 -18.37 -0.85
CA LEU A 308 -34.17 -19.56 -0.27
C LEU A 308 -33.18 -20.20 0.72
N ASP A 309 -31.91 -20.25 0.41
CA ASP A 309 -30.86 -20.69 1.31
C ASP A 309 -30.74 -19.77 2.55
N ALA A 310 -30.85 -18.45 2.37
CA ALA A 310 -30.87 -17.49 3.47
C ALA A 310 -32.07 -17.73 4.44
N PHE A 311 -33.26 -17.94 3.91
CA PHE A 311 -34.42 -18.29 4.70
C PHE A 311 -34.28 -19.66 5.41
N ALA A 312 -33.69 -20.64 4.71
CA ALA A 312 -33.42 -21.94 5.31
C ALA A 312 -32.48 -21.79 6.53
N VAL A 313 -31.36 -21.08 6.37
CA VAL A 313 -30.40 -20.86 7.46
C VAL A 313 -31.02 -20.01 8.59
N ALA A 314 -31.75 -18.96 8.28
CA ALA A 314 -32.39 -18.11 9.28
C ALA A 314 -33.47 -18.84 10.11
N THR A 315 -34.20 -19.74 9.47
CA THR A 315 -35.32 -20.47 10.13
C THR A 315 -34.92 -21.85 10.67
N GLY A 316 -33.75 -22.35 10.29
CA GLY A 316 -33.31 -23.72 10.62
C GLY A 316 -34.09 -24.82 9.89
N LYS A 317 -34.89 -24.47 8.87
CA LYS A 317 -35.71 -25.41 8.13
C LYS A 317 -35.01 -25.88 6.85
N ASP A 318 -35.13 -27.16 6.55
CA ASP A 318 -34.71 -27.68 5.25
C ASP A 318 -35.73 -27.26 4.17
N LEU A 319 -35.40 -26.19 3.41
CA LEU A 319 -36.25 -25.67 2.34
C LEU A 319 -35.76 -26.09 0.97
N THR A 320 -34.53 -26.66 0.86
CA THR A 320 -33.86 -26.88 -0.41
C THR A 320 -33.31 -28.32 -0.55
N GLY A 321 -33.64 -29.21 0.38
CA GLY A 321 -33.07 -30.56 0.43
C GLY A 321 -31.65 -30.63 0.99
N SER A 322 -31.19 -29.54 1.61
CA SER A 322 -29.88 -29.44 2.28
C SER A 322 -30.12 -29.08 3.74
N PRO A 323 -29.94 -30.03 4.67
CA PRO A 323 -30.18 -29.80 6.09
C PRO A 323 -29.36 -28.65 6.66
N VAL A 324 -30.02 -27.76 7.42
CA VAL A 324 -29.35 -26.68 8.15
C VAL A 324 -28.83 -27.24 9.48
N THR A 325 -27.52 -27.30 9.64
CA THR A 325 -26.85 -27.81 10.84
C THR A 325 -26.60 -26.71 11.87
N ARG A 326 -26.50 -25.45 11.42
CA ARG A 326 -26.30 -24.28 12.27
C ARG A 326 -27.18 -23.10 11.83
N PRO A 327 -28.41 -23.00 12.37
CA PRO A 327 -29.23 -21.82 12.13
C PRO A 327 -28.59 -20.56 12.72
N GLY A 328 -28.85 -19.41 12.10
CA GLY A 328 -28.26 -18.14 12.54
C GLY A 328 -28.82 -16.94 11.78
N ASN A 329 -28.42 -15.75 12.21
CA ASN A 329 -28.79 -14.52 11.53
C ASN A 329 -28.12 -14.48 10.16
N VAL A 330 -28.88 -14.11 9.13
CA VAL A 330 -28.40 -13.97 7.76
C VAL A 330 -28.53 -12.52 7.35
N TRP A 331 -27.48 -11.98 6.79
CA TRP A 331 -27.51 -10.67 6.16
C TRP A 331 -27.42 -10.85 4.64
N LEU A 332 -28.45 -10.39 3.93
CA LEU A 332 -28.52 -10.43 2.48
C LEU A 332 -28.25 -9.04 1.94
N TYR A 333 -27.28 -8.92 1.03
CA TYR A 333 -26.97 -7.70 0.33
C TYR A 333 -27.11 -7.93 -1.18
N ASN A 334 -28.03 -7.22 -1.81
CA ASN A 334 -28.28 -7.30 -3.24
C ASN A 334 -28.10 -5.91 -3.85
N THR A 335 -27.32 -5.84 -4.94
CA THR A 335 -27.04 -4.59 -5.67
C THR A 335 -27.68 -4.54 -7.06
N GLU A 336 -28.30 -5.65 -7.50
CA GLU A 336 -28.83 -5.78 -8.86
C GLU A 336 -30.35 -5.58 -8.95
N ASP A 337 -31.09 -5.96 -7.89
CA ASP A 337 -32.54 -5.89 -7.87
C ASP A 337 -33.04 -4.69 -7.05
N PRO A 338 -34.07 -3.97 -7.49
CA PRO A 338 -34.72 -2.93 -6.71
C PRO A 338 -35.29 -3.46 -5.41
N SER A 339 -35.37 -2.63 -4.36
CA SER A 339 -35.83 -3.02 -3.02
C SER A 339 -37.30 -3.45 -2.95
N ASP A 340 -38.09 -3.18 -3.98
CA ASP A 340 -39.50 -3.57 -4.12
C ASP A 340 -39.69 -4.94 -4.81
N GLU A 341 -38.60 -5.54 -5.32
CA GLU A 341 -38.58 -6.91 -5.86
C GLU A 341 -37.94 -7.94 -4.89
N LEU A 342 -37.45 -7.49 -3.75
CA LEU A 342 -36.88 -8.32 -2.67
C LEU A 342 -37.92 -8.59 -1.58
#